data_2075161274c8c4b47b0ad60a8856dd6e
#
_entry.id   2075161274c8c4b47b0ad60a8856dd6e
#
_cell.length_a   1.000
_cell.length_b   1.000
_cell.length_c   1.000
_cell.angle_alpha   90.00
_cell.angle_beta   90.00
_cell.angle_gamma   90.00
#
_symmetry.space_group_name_H-M   'P 1'
#
loop_
_entity.id
_entity.type
_entity.pdbx_description
1 polymer ?
#
loop_
_entity_poly.entity_id
_entity_poly.type
_entity_poly.pdbx_seq_one_letter_code
_entity_poly.pdbx_strand_id
1 'polypeptide(L)'
;MKIKEQYRNLTDEELVKHLEAGEEEVTEYLLNKYKPLVKRQARTLYLIGGENDDLIQEGMIGLFKAIRAFRTDGEYSFYTFAELCITRQMYTAVQASNRKKHAPLNSYVSLDEKPQIFMEQNPEDMVIDQENLENRYDQIHRRLSDLEKLVLELYLEGKSYGQIASVTGKNEKAVDNTIQRVKKKLL
;
A
#
# COMPACT_ATOMS: atom_id res chain seq x y z
N MET A 1 -22.87 13.18 1.86
CA MET A 1 -23.02 12.69 3.23
C MET A 1 -22.15 13.57 4.14
N LYS A 2 -22.74 14.25 5.15
CA LYS A 2 -21.99 15.15 6.05
C LYS A 2 -21.21 14.29 7.03
N ILE A 3 -19.89 14.20 6.83
CA ILE A 3 -18.96 13.69 7.85
C ILE A 3 -19.18 14.57 9.08
N LYS A 4 -19.47 13.97 10.23
CA LYS A 4 -19.73 14.74 11.46
C LYS A 4 -18.48 15.58 11.76
N GLU A 5 -18.62 16.91 11.82
CA GLU A 5 -17.52 17.85 12.13
C GLU A 5 -16.82 17.51 13.46
N GLN A 6 -17.52 16.83 14.34
CA GLN A 6 -17.02 16.39 15.64
C GLN A 6 -15.78 15.49 15.56
N TYR A 7 -15.58 14.70 14.47
CA TYR A 7 -14.44 13.78 14.34
C TYR A 7 -13.16 14.47 13.88
N ARG A 8 -13.23 15.71 13.37
CA ARG A 8 -12.07 16.42 12.81
C ARG A 8 -11.00 16.77 13.84
N ASN A 9 -11.40 17.00 15.08
CA ASN A 9 -10.49 17.44 16.15
C ASN A 9 -10.01 16.30 17.05
N LEU A 10 -10.47 15.06 16.78
CA LEU A 10 -10.07 13.89 17.57
C LEU A 10 -8.81 13.25 16.97
N THR A 11 -7.97 12.72 17.85
CA THR A 11 -6.85 11.86 17.46
C THR A 11 -7.37 10.53 16.94
N ASP A 12 -6.54 9.77 16.23
CA ASP A 12 -6.95 8.49 15.68
C ASP A 12 -7.24 7.46 16.77
N GLU A 13 -6.49 7.54 17.88
CA GLU A 13 -6.68 6.71 19.07
C GLU A 13 -8.02 7.03 19.77
N GLU A 14 -8.40 8.31 19.84
CA GLU A 14 -9.71 8.71 20.35
C GLU A 14 -10.83 8.21 19.45
N LEU A 15 -10.66 8.31 18.14
CA LEU A 15 -11.63 7.78 17.17
C LEU A 15 -11.83 6.27 17.34
N VAL A 16 -10.76 5.50 17.56
CA VAL A 16 -10.88 4.06 17.82
C VAL A 16 -11.63 3.78 19.12
N LYS A 17 -11.43 4.59 20.18
CA LYS A 17 -12.22 4.45 21.43
C LYS A 17 -13.72 4.72 21.19
N HIS A 18 -14.06 5.68 20.33
CA HIS A 18 -15.45 5.90 19.95
C HIS A 18 -16.03 4.69 19.19
N LEU A 19 -15.22 4.03 18.35
CA LEU A 19 -15.64 2.79 17.70
C LEU A 19 -15.87 1.65 18.70
N GLU A 20 -15.01 1.51 19.72
CA GLU A 20 -15.19 0.53 20.80
C GLU A 20 -16.46 0.81 21.62
N ALA A 21 -16.86 2.07 21.72
CA ALA A 21 -18.13 2.49 22.35
C ALA A 21 -19.37 2.24 21.46
N GLY A 22 -19.20 1.70 20.23
CA GLY A 22 -20.30 1.34 19.33
C GLY A 22 -20.63 2.38 18.26
N GLU A 23 -19.83 3.43 18.08
CA GLU A 23 -20.03 4.44 17.03
C GLU A 23 -19.50 3.93 15.67
N GLU A 24 -20.26 3.08 14.99
CA GLU A 24 -19.87 2.46 13.70
C GLU A 24 -19.53 3.47 12.58
N GLU A 25 -20.07 4.69 12.63
CA GLU A 25 -19.78 5.77 11.68
C GLU A 25 -18.29 6.17 11.65
N VAL A 26 -17.57 5.97 12.76
CA VAL A 26 -16.13 6.21 12.87
C VAL A 26 -15.34 5.35 11.89
N THR A 27 -15.79 4.12 11.62
CA THR A 27 -15.17 3.23 10.65
C THR A 27 -15.11 3.89 9.27
N GLU A 28 -16.22 4.45 8.81
CA GLU A 28 -16.30 5.13 7.51
C GLU A 28 -15.41 6.38 7.48
N TYR A 29 -15.39 7.13 8.59
CA TYR A 29 -14.51 8.30 8.71
C TYR A 29 -13.04 7.91 8.58
N LEU A 30 -12.56 6.91 9.31
CA LEU A 30 -11.18 6.43 9.26
C LEU A 30 -10.83 5.85 7.87
N LEU A 31 -11.71 5.08 7.25
CA LEU A 31 -11.52 4.58 5.90
C LEU A 31 -11.31 5.73 4.89
N ASN A 32 -12.10 6.80 4.99
CA ASN A 32 -11.94 7.96 4.12
C ASN A 32 -10.68 8.76 4.44
N LYS A 33 -10.34 8.95 5.72
CA LYS A 33 -9.14 9.66 6.18
C LYS A 33 -7.86 8.99 5.67
N TYR A 34 -7.80 7.65 5.69
CA TYR A 34 -6.62 6.86 5.33
C TYR A 34 -6.58 6.40 3.87
N LYS A 35 -7.62 6.63 3.09
CA LYS A 35 -7.66 6.31 1.66
C LYS A 35 -6.48 6.90 0.84
N PRO A 36 -5.99 8.13 1.11
CA PRO A 36 -4.78 8.64 0.45
C PRO A 36 -3.52 7.81 0.76
N LEU A 37 -3.36 7.33 2.00
CA LEU A 37 -2.26 6.43 2.40
C LEU A 37 -2.33 5.12 1.62
N VAL A 38 -3.50 4.48 1.56
CA VAL A 38 -3.72 3.26 0.76
C VAL A 38 -3.32 3.47 -0.70
N LYS A 39 -3.74 4.58 -1.32
CA LYS A 39 -3.38 4.90 -2.71
C LYS A 39 -1.87 5.10 -2.89
N ARG A 40 -1.20 5.72 -1.93
CA ARG A 40 0.26 5.91 -1.97
C ARG A 40 0.99 4.58 -1.93
N GLN A 41 0.62 3.69 -1.01
CA GLN A 41 1.20 2.35 -0.89
C GLN A 41 0.93 1.48 -2.14
N ALA A 42 -0.29 1.54 -2.69
CA ALA A 42 -0.64 0.83 -3.91
C ALA A 42 0.24 1.24 -5.10
N ARG A 43 0.59 2.53 -5.23
CA ARG A 43 1.48 3.02 -6.29
C ARG A 43 2.89 2.44 -6.18
N THR A 44 3.43 2.34 -4.97
CA THR A 44 4.74 1.72 -4.74
C THR A 44 4.72 0.25 -5.15
N LEU A 45 3.71 -0.50 -4.73
CA LEU A 45 3.58 -1.93 -5.03
C LEU A 45 3.18 -2.20 -6.49
N TYR A 46 2.51 -1.28 -7.17
CA TYR A 46 2.27 -1.34 -8.60
C TYR A 46 3.57 -1.43 -9.39
N LEU A 47 4.60 -0.69 -9.00
CA LEU A 47 5.90 -0.69 -9.68
C LEU A 47 6.61 -2.05 -9.57
N ILE A 48 6.34 -2.83 -8.54
CA ILE A 48 6.93 -4.16 -8.32
C ILE A 48 6.04 -5.33 -8.76
N GLY A 49 5.04 -5.08 -9.58
CA GLY A 49 4.30 -6.14 -10.30
C GLY A 49 2.82 -6.29 -9.95
N GLY A 50 2.27 -5.49 -9.02
CA GLY A 50 0.84 -5.50 -8.71
C GLY A 50 -0.04 -4.86 -9.80
N GLU A 51 -1.36 -5.09 -9.75
CA GLU A 51 -2.36 -4.33 -10.49
C GLU A 51 -2.96 -3.26 -9.59
N ASN A 52 -3.03 -2.01 -10.06
CA ASN A 52 -3.30 -0.85 -9.20
C ASN A 52 -4.67 -0.91 -8.50
N ASP A 53 -5.72 -1.31 -9.22
CA ASP A 53 -7.06 -1.35 -8.66
C ASP A 53 -7.23 -2.49 -7.65
N ASP A 54 -6.64 -3.65 -7.92
CA ASP A 54 -6.62 -4.78 -6.98
C ASP A 54 -5.83 -4.42 -5.73
N LEU A 55 -4.69 -3.73 -5.87
CA LEU A 55 -3.89 -3.28 -4.73
C LEU A 55 -4.64 -2.28 -3.85
N ILE A 56 -5.39 -1.35 -4.44
CA ILE A 56 -6.21 -0.42 -3.66
C ILE A 56 -7.29 -1.17 -2.87
N GLN A 57 -7.95 -2.16 -3.47
CA GLN A 57 -8.96 -2.96 -2.79
C GLN A 57 -8.34 -3.75 -1.63
N GLU A 58 -7.23 -4.44 -1.88
CA GLU A 58 -6.49 -5.17 -0.84
C GLU A 58 -6.03 -4.25 0.29
N GLY A 59 -5.52 -3.07 -0.04
CA GLY A 59 -5.12 -2.08 0.96
C GLY A 59 -6.29 -1.56 1.78
N MET A 60 -7.47 -1.38 1.18
CA MET A 60 -8.69 -1.03 1.93
C MET A 60 -9.13 -2.15 2.86
N ILE A 61 -8.96 -3.43 2.46
CA ILE A 61 -9.19 -4.58 3.34
C ILE A 61 -8.20 -4.57 4.51
N GLY A 62 -6.90 -4.32 4.25
CA GLY A 62 -5.87 -4.18 5.27
C GLY A 62 -6.18 -3.07 6.27
N LEU A 63 -6.61 -1.90 5.78
CA LEU A 63 -7.03 -0.78 6.61
C LEU A 63 -8.25 -1.12 7.47
N PHE A 64 -9.27 -1.76 6.89
CA PHE A 64 -10.45 -2.19 7.65
C PHE A 64 -10.08 -3.18 8.76
N LYS A 65 -9.18 -4.14 8.49
CA LYS A 65 -8.66 -5.05 9.51
C LYS A 65 -7.91 -4.28 10.60
N ALA A 66 -7.10 -3.28 10.25
CA ALA A 66 -6.39 -2.46 11.21
C ALA A 66 -7.35 -1.69 12.13
N ILE A 67 -8.39 -1.07 11.59
CA ILE A 67 -9.42 -0.35 12.38
C ILE A 67 -10.08 -1.28 13.41
N ARG A 68 -10.35 -2.54 13.04
CA ARG A 68 -11.00 -3.52 13.92
C ARG A 68 -10.04 -4.18 14.93
N ALA A 69 -8.75 -4.25 14.63
CA ALA A 69 -7.77 -4.97 15.43
C ALA A 69 -6.91 -4.07 16.32
N PHE A 70 -6.86 -2.77 16.04
CA PHE A 70 -6.05 -1.84 16.83
C PHE A 70 -6.53 -1.76 18.28
N ARG A 71 -5.57 -1.74 19.20
CA ARG A 71 -5.79 -1.59 20.64
C ARG A 71 -5.08 -0.34 21.12
N THR A 72 -5.78 0.49 21.86
CA THR A 72 -5.25 1.78 22.36
C THR A 72 -4.31 1.65 23.54
N ASP A 73 -4.12 0.46 24.08
CA ASP A 73 -3.22 0.13 25.19
C ASP A 73 -1.78 -0.21 24.73
N GLY A 74 -1.52 -0.21 23.41
CA GLY A 74 -0.21 -0.48 22.83
C GLY A 74 0.72 0.74 22.77
N GLU A 75 2.01 0.49 22.51
CA GLU A 75 3.05 1.54 22.40
C GLU A 75 3.06 2.24 21.03
N TYR A 76 2.30 1.74 20.04
CA TYR A 76 2.32 2.22 18.66
C TYR A 76 1.12 3.09 18.35
N SER A 77 1.32 4.13 17.51
CA SER A 77 0.22 4.93 17.00
C SER A 77 -0.67 4.14 16.03
N PHE A 78 -1.94 4.52 15.94
CA PHE A 78 -2.85 3.94 14.96
C PHE A 78 -2.30 4.08 13.52
N TYR A 79 -1.68 5.21 13.20
CA TYR A 79 -1.06 5.44 11.89
C TYR A 79 -0.05 4.36 11.53
N THR A 80 0.92 4.09 12.42
CA THR A 80 1.97 3.09 12.20
C THR A 80 1.39 1.68 12.05
N PHE A 81 0.43 1.34 12.90
CA PHE A 81 -0.26 0.05 12.83
C PHE A 81 -1.07 -0.12 11.54
N ALA A 82 -1.81 0.91 11.14
CA ALA A 82 -2.61 0.89 9.90
C ALA A 82 -1.70 0.79 8.66
N GLU A 83 -0.61 1.56 8.59
CA GLU A 83 0.36 1.50 7.50
C GLU A 83 0.95 0.08 7.35
N LEU A 84 1.32 -0.54 8.46
CA LEU A 84 1.82 -1.92 8.48
C LEU A 84 0.77 -2.92 7.95
N CYS A 85 -0.46 -2.85 8.44
CA CYS A 85 -1.54 -3.75 8.02
C CYS A 85 -1.89 -3.59 6.53
N ILE A 86 -1.93 -2.34 6.04
CA ILE A 86 -2.16 -2.03 4.64
C ILE A 86 -1.07 -2.64 3.77
N THR A 87 0.20 -2.38 4.11
CA THR A 87 1.36 -2.85 3.35
C THR A 87 1.42 -4.38 3.31
N ARG A 88 1.24 -5.05 4.45
CA ARG A 88 1.24 -6.53 4.53
C ARG A 88 0.13 -7.15 3.69
N GLN A 89 -1.09 -6.61 3.76
CA GLN A 89 -2.21 -7.14 2.98
C GLN A 89 -1.95 -7.02 1.48
N MET A 90 -1.47 -5.86 1.01
CA MET A 90 -1.13 -5.65 -0.39
C MET A 90 0.02 -6.55 -0.84
N TYR A 91 1.07 -6.68 -0.03
CA TYR A 91 2.23 -7.52 -0.36
C TYR A 91 1.85 -8.99 -0.50
N THR A 92 1.00 -9.49 0.38
CA THR A 92 0.45 -10.85 0.28
C THR A 92 -0.31 -11.07 -1.03
N ALA A 93 -1.09 -10.07 -1.47
CA ALA A 93 -1.81 -10.14 -2.73
C ALA A 93 -0.86 -10.16 -3.95
N VAL A 94 0.20 -9.33 -3.94
CA VAL A 94 1.24 -9.34 -4.99
C VAL A 94 1.92 -10.70 -5.07
N GLN A 95 2.32 -11.28 -3.93
CA GLN A 95 2.94 -12.60 -3.91
C GLN A 95 2.00 -13.69 -4.44
N ALA A 96 0.73 -13.67 -4.04
CA ALA A 96 -0.26 -14.63 -4.53
C ALA A 96 -0.47 -14.53 -6.05
N SER A 97 -0.53 -13.30 -6.59
CA SER A 97 -0.63 -13.05 -8.03
C SER A 97 0.61 -13.56 -8.79
N ASN A 98 1.81 -13.30 -8.26
CA ASN A 98 3.05 -13.76 -8.89
C ASN A 98 3.18 -15.28 -8.87
N ARG A 99 2.80 -15.97 -7.79
CA ARG A 99 2.76 -17.44 -7.75
C ARG A 99 1.83 -18.02 -8.83
N LYS A 100 0.66 -17.43 -9.04
CA LYS A 100 -0.28 -17.87 -10.09
C LYS A 100 0.28 -17.65 -11.50
N LYS A 101 1.02 -16.58 -11.76
CA LYS A 101 1.64 -16.27 -13.05
C LYS A 101 2.82 -17.21 -13.38
N HIS A 102 3.50 -17.74 -12.37
CA HIS A 102 4.66 -18.62 -12.51
C HIS A 102 4.37 -20.12 -12.27
N ALA A 103 3.14 -20.48 -11.93
CA ALA A 103 2.76 -21.89 -11.82
C ALA A 103 2.70 -22.51 -13.24
N PRO A 104 3.52 -23.52 -13.55
CA PRO A 104 3.36 -24.25 -14.80
C PRO A 104 2.00 -24.94 -14.81
N LEU A 105 1.40 -25.06 -15.98
CA LEU A 105 0.04 -25.58 -16.23
C LEU A 105 -0.23 -27.02 -15.72
N ASN A 106 0.67 -27.65 -15.00
CA ASN A 106 0.64 -29.05 -14.60
C ASN A 106 1.06 -29.34 -13.17
N SER A 107 0.65 -28.55 -12.19
CA SER A 107 0.78 -28.99 -10.80
C SER A 107 -0.55 -28.93 -10.08
N TYR A 108 -1.13 -30.11 -9.85
CA TYR A 108 -2.18 -30.35 -8.86
C TYR A 108 -1.62 -29.91 -7.50
N VAL A 109 -2.13 -28.82 -6.96
CA VAL A 109 -1.84 -28.41 -5.57
C VAL A 109 -2.94 -29.00 -4.69
N SER A 110 -2.53 -29.87 -3.78
CA SER A 110 -3.37 -30.45 -2.74
C SER A 110 -4.04 -29.36 -1.90
N LEU A 111 -5.34 -29.52 -1.62
CA LEU A 111 -6.23 -28.58 -0.92
C LEU A 111 -6.05 -28.55 0.60
N ASP A 112 -4.92 -28.99 1.16
CA ASP A 112 -4.71 -29.18 2.61
C ASP A 112 -3.83 -28.12 3.30
N GLU A 113 -3.55 -26.99 2.69
CA GLU A 113 -2.92 -25.89 3.44
C GLU A 113 -3.99 -24.91 3.95
N LYS A 114 -4.39 -25.13 5.23
CA LYS A 114 -5.12 -24.13 6.03
C LYS A 114 -4.39 -22.80 5.96
N PRO A 115 -5.09 -21.65 5.77
CA PRO A 115 -4.44 -20.36 5.88
C PRO A 115 -3.94 -20.21 7.32
N GLN A 116 -2.62 -20.33 7.50
CA GLN A 116 -2.00 -19.92 8.75
C GLN A 116 -2.27 -18.43 8.92
N ILE A 117 -3.03 -18.11 9.96
CA ILE A 117 -3.18 -16.75 10.47
C ILE A 117 -1.78 -16.36 10.95
N PHE A 118 -1.10 -15.54 10.12
CA PHE A 118 0.23 -15.03 10.43
C PHE A 118 0.16 -14.05 11.61
N MET A 119 0.30 -14.56 12.81
CA MET A 119 0.53 -13.81 14.05
C MET A 119 1.97 -13.89 14.54
N GLU A 120 2.90 -14.41 13.75
CA GLU A 120 4.32 -14.43 14.14
C GLU A 120 5.21 -14.16 12.93
N GLN A 121 5.42 -12.89 12.60
CA GLN A 121 6.66 -12.48 11.92
C GLN A 121 7.45 -11.63 12.89
N ASN A 122 8.65 -12.12 13.21
CA ASN A 122 9.62 -11.52 14.10
C ASN A 122 9.96 -10.10 13.60
N PRO A 123 10.10 -9.08 14.48
CA PRO A 123 10.55 -7.73 14.08
C PRO A 123 11.84 -7.71 13.28
N GLU A 124 12.71 -8.72 13.45
CA GLU A 124 13.96 -8.88 12.72
C GLU A 124 13.77 -9.13 11.21
N ASP A 125 12.73 -9.87 10.81
CA ASP A 125 12.42 -10.12 9.39
C ASP A 125 11.97 -8.82 8.68
N MET A 126 11.40 -7.87 9.41
CA MET A 126 10.99 -6.57 8.87
C MET A 126 12.18 -5.65 8.59
N VAL A 127 13.24 -5.71 9.41
CA VAL A 127 14.46 -4.89 9.22
C VAL A 127 15.22 -5.39 7.98
N ILE A 128 15.32 -6.70 7.79
CA ILE A 128 15.98 -7.32 6.63
C ILE A 128 15.23 -6.98 5.32
N ASP A 129 13.90 -6.96 5.34
CA ASP A 129 13.10 -6.57 4.18
C ASP A 129 13.23 -5.07 3.86
N GLN A 130 13.40 -4.22 4.86
CA GLN A 130 13.56 -2.78 4.69
C GLN A 130 14.96 -2.43 4.14
N GLU A 131 16.04 -3.05 4.63
CA GLU A 131 17.39 -2.91 4.08
C GLU A 131 17.49 -3.47 2.65
N ASN A 132 16.82 -4.56 2.35
CA ASN A 132 16.75 -5.12 1.00
C ASN A 132 15.96 -4.20 0.04
N LEU A 133 14.94 -3.50 0.51
CA LEU A 133 14.19 -2.51 -0.27
C LEU A 133 15.05 -1.27 -0.55
N GLU A 134 15.78 -0.74 0.43
CA GLU A 134 16.67 0.41 0.26
C GLU A 134 17.82 0.10 -0.71
N ASN A 135 18.48 -1.05 -0.57
CA ASN A 135 19.52 -1.48 -1.48
C ASN A 135 19.02 -1.72 -2.92
N ARG A 136 17.80 -2.23 -3.08
CA ARG A 136 17.14 -2.33 -4.40
C ARG A 136 16.77 -0.97 -4.95
N TYR A 137 16.31 -0.06 -4.12
CA TYR A 137 15.97 1.31 -4.53
C TYR A 137 17.19 2.03 -5.11
N ASP A 138 18.34 1.94 -4.45
CA ASP A 138 19.60 2.53 -4.91
C ASP A 138 20.12 1.91 -6.22
N GLN A 139 20.04 0.61 -6.38
CA GLN A 139 20.43 -0.07 -7.62
C GLN A 139 19.52 0.32 -8.79
N ILE A 140 18.24 0.50 -8.55
CA ILE A 140 17.25 0.89 -9.52
C ILE A 140 17.43 2.36 -9.92
N HIS A 141 17.66 3.24 -8.96
CA HIS A 141 17.91 4.67 -9.20
C HIS A 141 19.10 4.91 -10.15
N ARG A 142 20.09 4.03 -10.14
CA ARG A 142 21.25 4.08 -11.07
C ARG A 142 20.90 3.68 -12.52
N ARG A 143 19.79 2.97 -12.73
CA ARG A 143 19.35 2.50 -14.07
C ARG A 143 18.34 3.42 -14.73
N LEU A 144 17.81 4.40 -13.99
CA LEU A 144 16.80 5.33 -14.49
C LEU A 144 17.46 6.60 -15.06
N SER A 145 16.91 7.10 -16.18
CA SER A 145 17.26 8.44 -16.67
C SER A 145 16.70 9.52 -15.74
N ASP A 146 17.21 10.75 -15.83
CA ASP A 146 16.77 11.85 -14.97
C ASP A 146 15.26 12.13 -15.12
N LEU A 147 14.71 12.02 -16.34
CA LEU A 147 13.28 12.14 -16.56
C LEU A 147 12.50 11.00 -15.89
N GLU A 148 12.98 9.76 -15.97
CA GLU A 148 12.34 8.61 -15.33
C GLU A 148 12.37 8.74 -13.80
N LYS A 149 13.46 9.25 -13.22
CA LYS A 149 13.57 9.54 -11.79
C LYS A 149 12.55 10.59 -11.36
N LEU A 150 12.50 11.72 -12.06
CA LEU A 150 11.56 12.79 -11.76
C LEU A 150 10.10 12.32 -11.85
N VAL A 151 9.76 11.60 -12.91
CA VAL A 151 8.40 11.04 -13.10
C VAL A 151 8.07 10.04 -12.00
N LEU A 152 9.03 9.18 -11.62
CA LEU A 152 8.86 8.21 -10.54
C LEU A 152 8.63 8.90 -9.19
N GLU A 153 9.44 9.89 -8.86
CA GLU A 153 9.34 10.66 -7.61
C GLU A 153 7.96 11.33 -7.48
N LEU A 154 7.55 12.09 -8.50
CA LEU A 154 6.24 12.74 -8.54
C LEU A 154 5.08 11.72 -8.46
N TYR A 155 5.25 10.56 -9.08
CA TYR A 155 4.25 9.49 -9.03
C TYR A 155 4.11 8.91 -7.61
N LEU A 156 5.23 8.67 -6.92
CA LEU A 156 5.26 8.17 -5.54
C LEU A 156 4.72 9.21 -4.53
N GLU A 157 4.95 10.52 -4.79
CA GLU A 157 4.33 11.61 -4.02
C GLU A 157 2.81 11.67 -4.15
N GLY A 158 2.22 10.92 -5.07
CA GLY A 158 0.77 10.88 -5.24
C GLY A 158 0.21 11.83 -6.30
N LYS A 159 1.06 12.51 -7.09
CA LYS A 159 0.61 13.36 -8.18
C LYS A 159 -0.20 12.57 -9.22
N SER A 160 -1.21 13.19 -9.81
CA SER A 160 -1.91 12.63 -10.97
C SER A 160 -1.06 12.71 -12.22
N TYR A 161 -1.36 11.91 -13.24
CA TYR A 161 -0.64 11.98 -14.54
C TYR A 161 -0.71 13.36 -15.17
N GLY A 162 -1.84 14.07 -15.05
CA GLY A 162 -1.96 15.45 -15.51
C GLY A 162 -1.05 16.42 -14.76
N GLN A 163 -0.91 16.27 -13.45
CA GLN A 163 0.03 17.08 -12.65
C GLN A 163 1.49 16.78 -13.01
N ILE A 164 1.84 15.49 -13.20
CA ILE A 164 3.19 15.08 -13.62
C ILE A 164 3.47 15.63 -15.03
N ALA A 165 2.51 15.54 -15.94
CA ALA A 165 2.60 16.06 -17.30
C ALA A 165 2.88 17.58 -17.29
N SER A 166 2.19 18.33 -16.44
CA SER A 166 2.39 19.77 -16.29
C SER A 166 3.81 20.12 -15.77
N VAL A 167 4.32 19.37 -14.79
CA VAL A 167 5.66 19.59 -14.21
C VAL A 167 6.76 19.22 -15.20
N THR A 168 6.59 18.12 -15.95
CA THR A 168 7.62 17.59 -16.85
C THR A 168 7.57 18.18 -18.27
N GLY A 169 6.56 18.99 -18.58
CA GLY A 169 6.32 19.51 -19.92
C GLY A 169 5.94 18.43 -20.96
N LYS A 170 5.39 17.30 -20.50
CA LYS A 170 4.99 16.16 -21.33
C LYS A 170 3.46 16.03 -21.33
N ASN A 171 2.91 15.16 -22.19
CA ASN A 171 1.50 14.80 -22.13
C ASN A 171 1.31 13.57 -21.21
N GLU A 172 0.08 13.34 -20.76
CA GLU A 172 -0.25 12.24 -19.83
C GLU A 172 0.11 10.86 -20.38
N LYS A 173 -0.04 10.64 -21.70
CA LYS A 173 0.35 9.40 -22.38
C LYS A 173 1.86 9.17 -22.31
N ALA A 174 2.67 10.23 -22.42
CA ALA A 174 4.12 10.12 -22.29
C ALA A 174 4.52 9.81 -20.82
N VAL A 175 3.80 10.37 -19.85
CA VAL A 175 3.97 10.04 -18.43
C VAL A 175 3.65 8.56 -18.19
N ASP A 176 2.50 8.07 -18.65
CA ASP A 176 2.13 6.66 -18.53
C ASP A 176 3.18 5.74 -19.16
N ASN A 177 3.60 6.00 -20.39
CA ASN A 177 4.66 5.25 -21.05
C ASN A 177 5.98 5.26 -20.26
N THR A 178 6.29 6.38 -19.57
CA THR A 178 7.49 6.48 -18.73
C THR A 178 7.35 5.60 -17.49
N ILE A 179 6.21 5.64 -16.81
CA ILE A 179 5.91 4.76 -15.67
C ILE A 179 5.99 3.29 -16.07
N GLN A 180 5.44 2.91 -17.23
CA GLN A 180 5.53 1.53 -17.75
C GLN A 180 6.98 1.11 -18.02
N ARG A 181 7.83 2.00 -18.56
CA ARG A 181 9.27 1.72 -18.74
C ARG A 181 9.99 1.58 -17.41
N VAL A 182 9.70 2.46 -16.44
CA VAL A 182 10.23 2.34 -15.07
C VAL A 182 9.84 0.98 -14.50
N LYS A 183 8.54 0.64 -14.51
CA LYS A 183 8.05 -0.67 -14.04
C LYS A 183 8.81 -1.84 -14.69
N LYS A 184 9.05 -1.80 -16.01
CA LYS A 184 9.79 -2.85 -16.72
C LYS A 184 11.26 -2.92 -16.34
N LYS A 185 11.88 -1.82 -15.93
CA LYS A 185 13.27 -1.80 -15.44
C LYS A 185 13.40 -2.29 -13.99
N LEU A 186 12.29 -2.27 -13.25
CA LEU A 186 12.20 -2.69 -11.85
C LEU A 186 11.95 -4.20 -11.70
N LEU A 187 11.30 -4.80 -12.69
CA LEU A 187 10.99 -6.24 -12.77
C LEU A 187 12.11 -7.00 -13.47
#